data_f49dc74516d3c17db00b6e85f9dcc6f0
#
_entry.id   f49dc74516d3c17db00b6e85f9dcc6f0
#
_cell.length_a   1.000
_cell.length_b   1.000
_cell.length_c   1.000
_cell.angle_alpha   90.00
_cell.angle_beta   90.00
_cell.angle_gamma   90.00
#
_symmetry.space_group_name_H-M   'P 1'
#
loop_
_entity.id
_entity.type
_entity.pdbx_description
1 polymer ?
#
loop_
_entity_poly.entity_id
_entity_poly.type
_entity_poly.pdbx_seq_one_letter_code
_entity_poly.pdbx_strand_id
1 'polypeptide(L)'
;MDTPGGRYYAEFDDESPVTREGQLIFFAQFLRVGGRWERFVSNCPLSYEGNRGSRVVDVLGTATLSVLCGHWRYAHINAVRGDTLNPGLLGMSTTVSEDVVRRAMKRMEEDKGLAWLGGELRACVQPVLNQSWILDIDVTVKPIYGHQQGAQVGYNPHKPGRPSHCYHSYFMANTRLCLGVEVLGGKEHAARHALPGLWHLLEELPRTHWPTILRGDCAYGNEALLKEAEKRGLPCLFKLRHTDKVKTLVSQMQRAGAAWEDSGQGWEVLEATLRLSGWSLARRVVLVREKPALAPAGEQGRRRRDHLQAGLPGSAQWKNVLAPWAGRMAVLVTTLDAKAYPAVALARLYRERADAENIYDELKNQWGWNGFTTQKLAPCRLMANLVALIYNWWHLYVRLYDGDHHREAITSRPALLSGVARLAVHQNQRKIRVSLQHENSQELAQAIAQVSNTLQRFWLIAEHWSVRQRWNLLLTHIFRHWLGGKWLGMLPPEAESLLSG
;
A
#
# COMPACT_ATOMS: atom_id res chain seq x y z
N MET A 1 -25.93 26.01 29.93
CA MET A 1 -24.48 26.07 30.04
C MET A 1 -23.99 27.36 29.45
N ASP A 2 -23.25 28.13 30.21
CA ASP A 2 -22.65 29.38 29.72
C ASP A 2 -21.25 29.08 29.16
N THR A 3 -21.00 29.56 27.97
CA THR A 3 -19.72 29.41 27.24
C THR A 3 -19.22 30.79 26.79
N PRO A 4 -17.98 30.92 26.38
CA PRO A 4 -17.50 32.18 25.80
C PRO A 4 -18.32 32.67 24.58
N GLY A 5 -19.02 31.77 23.86
CA GLY A 5 -19.91 32.09 22.74
C GLY A 5 -21.37 32.39 23.12
N GLY A 6 -21.71 32.39 24.43
CA GLY A 6 -23.05 32.60 24.94
C GLY A 6 -23.65 31.38 25.65
N ARG A 7 -24.96 31.42 25.91
CA ARG A 7 -25.68 30.35 26.59
C ARG A 7 -26.22 29.34 25.60
N TYR A 8 -25.94 28.05 25.89
CA TYR A 8 -26.41 26.89 25.12
C TYR A 8 -27.12 25.90 26.03
N TYR A 9 -28.09 25.16 25.47
CA TYR A 9 -28.74 24.05 26.08
C TYR A 9 -28.27 22.76 25.42
N ALA A 10 -27.86 21.77 26.21
CA ALA A 10 -27.40 20.47 25.70
C ALA A 10 -28.36 19.39 26.14
N GLU A 11 -28.82 18.58 25.21
CA GLU A 11 -29.69 17.43 25.41
C GLU A 11 -29.04 16.20 24.78
N PHE A 12 -29.29 15.03 25.39
CA PHE A 12 -28.86 13.75 24.82
C PHE A 12 -30.02 13.19 23.98
N ASP A 13 -29.73 12.80 22.75
CA ASP A 13 -30.67 12.16 21.83
C ASP A 13 -30.33 10.68 21.71
N ASP A 14 -31.08 9.82 22.40
CA ASP A 14 -30.91 8.37 22.41
C ASP A 14 -31.90 7.67 21.46
N GLU A 15 -32.77 8.40 20.75
CA GLU A 15 -33.88 7.83 19.97
C GLU A 15 -33.44 7.35 18.57
N SER A 16 -32.42 7.92 18.00
CA SER A 16 -32.05 7.63 16.61
C SER A 16 -30.66 7.01 16.49
N PRO A 17 -30.49 5.93 15.72
CA PRO A 17 -29.15 5.43 15.35
C PRO A 17 -28.33 6.51 14.65
N VAL A 18 -27.15 6.81 15.18
CA VAL A 18 -26.24 7.84 14.68
C VAL A 18 -24.84 7.28 14.47
N THR A 19 -24.10 7.90 13.57
CA THR A 19 -22.67 7.65 13.34
C THR A 19 -21.94 8.94 12.97
N ARG A 20 -20.65 8.99 13.28
CA ARG A 20 -19.74 10.07 12.84
C ARG A 20 -19.05 9.74 11.50
N GLU A 21 -19.07 8.49 11.06
CA GLU A 21 -18.61 8.02 9.77
C GLU A 21 -19.79 7.88 8.80
N GLY A 22 -20.57 8.94 8.65
CA GLY A 22 -21.85 8.94 7.96
C GLY A 22 -21.80 8.65 6.47
N GLN A 23 -20.63 8.83 5.84
CA GLN A 23 -20.44 8.54 4.42
C GLN A 23 -20.05 7.07 4.15
N LEU A 24 -19.94 6.22 5.17
CA LEU A 24 -19.66 4.79 5.01
C LEU A 24 -20.66 4.10 4.08
N ILE A 25 -21.89 4.57 4.02
CA ILE A 25 -22.92 4.02 3.13
C ILE A 25 -22.47 3.95 1.66
N PHE A 26 -21.74 4.94 1.18
CA PHE A 26 -21.25 4.98 -0.21
C PHE A 26 -20.11 3.97 -0.42
N PHE A 27 -19.23 3.83 0.54
CA PHE A 27 -18.19 2.80 0.51
C PHE A 27 -18.79 1.39 0.62
N ALA A 28 -19.81 1.19 1.46
CA ALA A 28 -20.55 -0.07 1.56
C ALA A 28 -21.25 -0.40 0.22
N GLN A 29 -21.86 0.58 -0.45
CA GLN A 29 -22.41 0.44 -1.81
C GLN A 29 -21.33 -0.04 -2.81
N PHE A 30 -20.15 0.57 -2.79
CA PHE A 30 -19.03 0.15 -3.64
C PHE A 30 -18.67 -1.33 -3.43
N LEU A 31 -18.51 -1.76 -2.18
CA LEU A 31 -18.21 -3.15 -1.85
C LEU A 31 -19.33 -4.10 -2.27
N ARG A 32 -20.61 -3.68 -2.11
CA ARG A 32 -21.78 -4.45 -2.49
C ARG A 32 -21.88 -4.64 -4.00
N VAL A 33 -21.71 -3.56 -4.79
CA VAL A 33 -21.72 -3.61 -6.26
C VAL A 33 -20.66 -4.54 -6.78
N GLY A 34 -19.45 -4.47 -6.23
CA GLY A 34 -18.36 -5.40 -6.55
C GLY A 34 -18.55 -6.82 -6.02
N GLY A 35 -19.53 -7.06 -5.14
CA GLY A 35 -19.73 -8.33 -4.44
C GLY A 35 -18.53 -8.74 -3.58
N ARG A 36 -17.74 -7.74 -3.14
CA ARG A 36 -16.48 -8.02 -2.41
C ARG A 36 -16.73 -8.34 -0.96
N TRP A 37 -17.65 -7.62 -0.32
CA TRP A 37 -17.92 -7.82 1.09
C TRP A 37 -18.50 -9.21 1.40
N GLU A 38 -19.52 -9.62 0.66
CA GLU A 38 -20.15 -10.91 0.85
C GLU A 38 -19.17 -12.06 0.58
N ARG A 39 -18.38 -11.94 -0.49
CA ARG A 39 -17.36 -12.94 -0.82
C ARG A 39 -16.25 -13.00 0.24
N PHE A 40 -15.78 -11.86 0.71
CA PHE A 40 -14.78 -11.78 1.77
C PHE A 40 -15.25 -12.45 3.06
N VAL A 41 -16.49 -12.20 3.46
CA VAL A 41 -17.09 -12.82 4.64
C VAL A 41 -17.33 -14.32 4.45
N SER A 42 -17.90 -14.72 3.30
CA SER A 42 -18.25 -16.12 3.03
C SER A 42 -17.03 -17.04 2.87
N ASN A 43 -15.93 -16.51 2.35
CA ASN A 43 -14.69 -17.27 2.13
C ASN A 43 -13.74 -17.24 3.34
N CYS A 44 -14.09 -16.51 4.40
CA CYS A 44 -13.25 -16.44 5.59
C CYS A 44 -13.13 -17.83 6.25
N PRO A 45 -11.92 -18.33 6.49
CA PRO A 45 -11.73 -19.65 7.09
C PRO A 45 -11.96 -19.71 8.61
N LEU A 46 -12.44 -18.59 9.21
CA LEU A 46 -12.78 -18.56 10.62
C LEU A 46 -14.00 -19.44 10.88
N SER A 47 -13.84 -20.45 11.73
CA SER A 47 -14.91 -21.32 12.17
C SER A 47 -14.94 -21.41 13.70
N TYR A 48 -16.13 -21.68 14.23
CA TYR A 48 -16.34 -21.89 15.65
C TYR A 48 -16.97 -23.26 15.88
N GLU A 49 -16.55 -23.94 16.92
CA GLU A 49 -17.18 -25.15 17.39
C GLU A 49 -18.46 -24.79 18.18
N GLY A 50 -19.60 -25.29 17.74
CA GLY A 50 -20.90 -25.04 18.34
C GLY A 50 -21.47 -23.62 18.11
N ASN A 51 -22.61 -23.32 18.73
CA ASN A 51 -23.40 -22.10 18.46
C ASN A 51 -22.99 -20.87 19.29
N ARG A 52 -21.91 -20.93 20.07
CA ARG A 52 -21.48 -19.85 20.97
C ARG A 52 -20.47 -18.87 20.36
N GLY A 53 -20.14 -19.03 19.08
CA GLY A 53 -19.21 -18.14 18.38
C GLY A 53 -19.88 -16.84 17.92
N SER A 54 -19.10 -15.76 17.86
CA SER A 54 -19.57 -14.54 17.21
C SER A 54 -19.71 -14.76 15.70
N ARG A 55 -20.69 -14.14 15.05
CA ARG A 55 -20.84 -14.24 13.60
C ARG A 55 -19.57 -13.73 12.93
N VAL A 56 -19.13 -14.43 11.87
CA VAL A 56 -17.92 -14.04 11.11
C VAL A 56 -18.02 -12.61 10.59
N VAL A 57 -19.20 -12.22 10.10
CA VAL A 57 -19.46 -10.86 9.61
C VAL A 57 -19.31 -9.79 10.70
N ASP A 58 -19.68 -10.09 11.95
CA ASP A 58 -19.55 -9.15 13.06
C ASP A 58 -18.07 -8.95 13.43
N VAL A 59 -17.27 -10.02 13.40
CA VAL A 59 -15.82 -9.98 13.66
C VAL A 59 -15.09 -9.20 12.58
N LEU A 60 -15.30 -9.56 11.32
CA LEU A 60 -14.63 -8.94 10.17
C LEU A 60 -15.10 -7.50 9.98
N GLY A 61 -16.39 -7.23 10.15
CA GLY A 61 -16.94 -5.89 10.06
C GLY A 61 -16.40 -4.96 11.15
N THR A 62 -16.30 -5.45 12.40
CA THR A 62 -15.70 -4.68 13.50
C THR A 62 -14.23 -4.32 13.19
N ALA A 63 -13.43 -5.30 12.71
CA ALA A 63 -12.06 -5.04 12.32
C ALA A 63 -11.97 -4.04 11.16
N THR A 64 -12.83 -4.17 10.14
CA THR A 64 -12.88 -3.28 8.98
C THR A 64 -13.25 -1.86 9.39
N LEU A 65 -14.30 -1.67 10.17
CA LEU A 65 -14.71 -0.35 10.68
C LEU A 65 -13.58 0.30 11.48
N SER A 66 -12.94 -0.47 12.36
CA SER A 66 -11.82 0.05 13.17
C SER A 66 -10.67 0.53 12.31
N VAL A 67 -10.26 -0.22 11.29
CA VAL A 67 -9.18 0.16 10.37
C VAL A 67 -9.58 1.37 9.51
N LEU A 68 -10.81 1.41 8.99
CA LEU A 68 -11.32 2.56 8.22
C LEU A 68 -11.31 3.84 9.04
N CYS A 69 -11.66 3.77 10.34
CA CYS A 69 -11.60 4.92 11.26
C CYS A 69 -10.16 5.35 11.62
N GLY A 70 -9.12 4.73 11.03
CA GLY A 70 -7.73 5.06 11.31
C GLY A 70 -7.20 4.49 12.63
N HIS A 71 -7.88 3.54 13.21
CA HIS A 71 -7.42 2.88 14.41
C HIS A 71 -6.21 1.99 14.15
N TRP A 72 -5.32 1.90 15.12
CA TRP A 72 -4.08 1.14 15.03
C TRP A 72 -3.81 0.24 16.24
N ARG A 73 -4.75 0.17 17.18
CA ARG A 73 -4.71 -0.76 18.33
C ARG A 73 -6.04 -1.46 18.49
N TYR A 74 -6.01 -2.70 18.96
CA TYR A 74 -7.22 -3.43 19.29
C TYR A 74 -8.10 -2.67 20.30
N ALA A 75 -7.50 -2.01 21.30
CA ALA A 75 -8.24 -1.20 22.27
C ALA A 75 -9.06 -0.06 21.64
N HIS A 76 -8.67 0.44 20.47
CA HIS A 76 -9.44 1.47 19.76
C HIS A 76 -10.76 0.96 19.20
N ILE A 77 -10.98 -0.36 19.11
CA ILE A 77 -12.25 -0.98 18.71
C ILE A 77 -13.39 -0.49 19.63
N ASN A 78 -13.08 -0.16 20.89
CA ASN A 78 -14.09 0.39 21.79
C ASN A 78 -14.73 1.68 21.26
N ALA A 79 -14.02 2.46 20.46
CA ALA A 79 -14.55 3.69 19.86
C ALA A 79 -15.66 3.44 18.80
N VAL A 80 -15.63 2.28 18.12
CA VAL A 80 -16.66 1.91 17.13
C VAL A 80 -17.80 1.09 17.72
N ARG A 81 -17.72 0.67 18.99
CA ARG A 81 -18.77 -0.12 19.65
C ARG A 81 -20.04 0.67 19.91
N GLY A 82 -19.95 1.98 20.04
CA GLY A 82 -21.09 2.86 20.20
C GLY A 82 -21.79 3.22 18.89
N ASP A 83 -21.23 2.83 17.74
CA ASP A 83 -21.86 3.07 16.45
C ASP A 83 -23.05 2.11 16.26
N THR A 84 -24.25 2.68 16.18
CA THR A 84 -25.49 1.92 16.06
C THR A 84 -26.04 1.87 14.63
N LEU A 85 -25.39 2.58 13.67
CA LEU A 85 -25.84 2.68 12.30
C LEU A 85 -24.95 1.85 11.34
N ASN A 86 -23.64 2.09 11.34
CA ASN A 86 -22.73 1.51 10.37
C ASN A 86 -22.63 -0.03 10.40
N PRO A 87 -22.75 -0.70 11.55
CA PRO A 87 -22.81 -2.16 11.59
C PRO A 87 -23.90 -2.73 10.68
N GLY A 88 -25.07 -2.11 10.68
CA GLY A 88 -26.21 -2.53 9.83
C GLY A 88 -25.91 -2.42 8.33
N LEU A 89 -25.10 -1.44 7.90
CA LEU A 89 -24.70 -1.27 6.50
C LEU A 89 -23.82 -2.42 5.99
N LEU A 90 -23.07 -3.06 6.88
CA LEU A 90 -22.21 -4.21 6.59
C LEU A 90 -22.88 -5.56 6.88
N GLY A 91 -24.21 -5.58 7.19
CA GLY A 91 -24.94 -6.80 7.53
C GLY A 91 -24.54 -7.42 8.87
N MET A 92 -23.92 -6.62 9.74
CA MET A 92 -23.58 -7.02 11.10
C MET A 92 -24.80 -6.93 12.02
N SER A 93 -24.81 -7.74 13.05
CA SER A 93 -25.78 -7.63 14.15
C SER A 93 -25.28 -6.73 15.29
N THR A 94 -23.95 -6.70 15.47
CA THR A 94 -23.31 -5.90 16.51
C THR A 94 -21.82 -5.68 16.21
N THR A 95 -21.23 -4.66 16.80
CA THR A 95 -19.77 -4.53 16.92
C THR A 95 -19.27 -5.35 18.10
N VAL A 96 -18.37 -6.28 17.84
CA VAL A 96 -17.81 -7.15 18.88
C VAL A 96 -16.68 -6.45 19.66
N SER A 97 -16.33 -6.99 20.82
CA SER A 97 -15.21 -6.46 21.61
C SER A 97 -13.84 -6.72 20.96
N GLU A 98 -12.84 -5.95 21.36
CA GLU A 98 -11.46 -6.14 20.93
C GLU A 98 -10.93 -7.55 21.20
N ASP A 99 -11.33 -8.14 22.33
CA ASP A 99 -10.92 -9.49 22.69
C ASP A 99 -11.53 -10.55 21.77
N VAL A 100 -12.75 -10.33 21.31
CA VAL A 100 -13.39 -11.22 20.32
C VAL A 100 -12.62 -11.16 19.01
N VAL A 101 -12.28 -9.98 18.50
CA VAL A 101 -11.47 -9.84 17.27
C VAL A 101 -10.11 -10.48 17.45
N ARG A 102 -9.44 -10.23 18.57
CA ARG A 102 -8.11 -10.79 18.86
C ARG A 102 -8.13 -12.31 18.96
N ARG A 103 -9.14 -12.88 19.62
CA ARG A 103 -9.32 -14.34 19.73
C ARG A 103 -9.68 -14.97 18.39
N ALA A 104 -10.48 -14.30 17.57
CA ALA A 104 -10.82 -14.77 16.22
C ALA A 104 -9.57 -14.85 15.34
N MET A 105 -8.73 -13.80 15.32
CA MET A 105 -7.46 -13.81 14.58
C MET A 105 -6.49 -14.89 15.08
N LYS A 106 -6.49 -15.18 16.39
CA LYS A 106 -5.68 -16.26 16.97
C LYS A 106 -6.20 -17.67 16.63
N ARG A 107 -7.53 -17.81 16.46
CA ARG A 107 -8.20 -19.09 16.15
C ARG A 107 -8.05 -19.44 14.67
N MET A 108 -7.98 -18.46 13.80
CA MET A 108 -7.85 -18.67 12.37
C MET A 108 -6.55 -19.43 12.06
N GLU A 109 -6.65 -20.51 11.29
CA GLU A 109 -5.49 -21.23 10.80
C GLU A 109 -4.67 -20.30 9.89
N GLU A 110 -3.37 -20.16 10.18
CA GLU A 110 -2.52 -19.14 9.57
C GLU A 110 -2.48 -19.25 8.05
N ASP A 111 -2.16 -20.44 7.53
CA ASP A 111 -1.99 -20.66 6.09
C ASP A 111 -3.29 -20.45 5.33
N LYS A 112 -4.41 -20.93 5.84
CA LYS A 112 -5.74 -20.69 5.24
C LYS A 112 -6.13 -19.22 5.29
N GLY A 113 -5.85 -18.55 6.39
CA GLY A 113 -6.12 -17.12 6.55
C GLY A 113 -5.28 -16.25 5.61
N LEU A 114 -3.99 -16.57 5.46
CA LEU A 114 -3.11 -15.85 4.53
C LEU A 114 -3.48 -16.12 3.07
N ALA A 115 -3.80 -17.37 2.70
CA ALA A 115 -4.26 -17.72 1.36
C ALA A 115 -5.56 -16.98 0.99
N TRP A 116 -6.52 -16.92 1.94
CA TRP A 116 -7.77 -16.17 1.77
C TRP A 116 -7.51 -14.68 1.55
N LEU A 117 -6.73 -14.03 2.43
CA LEU A 117 -6.40 -12.60 2.31
C LEU A 117 -5.59 -12.30 1.04
N GLY A 118 -4.62 -13.16 0.71
CA GLY A 118 -3.84 -13.06 -0.53
C GLY A 118 -4.73 -13.12 -1.79
N GLY A 119 -5.71 -14.02 -1.80
CA GLY A 119 -6.70 -14.09 -2.88
C GLY A 119 -7.53 -12.82 -3.02
N GLU A 120 -7.91 -12.18 -1.92
CA GLU A 120 -8.65 -10.91 -1.92
C GLU A 120 -7.75 -9.72 -2.35
N LEU A 121 -6.49 -9.70 -1.93
CA LEU A 121 -5.51 -8.68 -2.37
C LEU A 121 -5.27 -8.76 -3.88
N ARG A 122 -5.04 -9.97 -4.43
CA ARG A 122 -4.90 -10.17 -5.89
C ARG A 122 -6.15 -9.77 -6.65
N ALA A 123 -7.32 -10.03 -6.09
CA ALA A 123 -8.58 -9.63 -6.73
C ALA A 123 -8.70 -8.11 -6.90
N CYS A 124 -8.04 -7.30 -6.08
CA CYS A 124 -8.03 -5.83 -6.20
C CYS A 124 -7.31 -5.33 -7.46
N VAL A 125 -6.46 -6.14 -8.08
CA VAL A 125 -5.63 -5.75 -9.23
C VAL A 125 -5.85 -6.62 -10.47
N GLN A 126 -6.79 -7.56 -10.42
CA GLN A 126 -6.98 -8.60 -11.42
C GLN A 126 -6.94 -8.12 -12.89
N PRO A 127 -7.63 -7.05 -13.31
CA PRO A 127 -7.60 -6.61 -14.70
C PRO A 127 -6.23 -6.10 -15.14
N VAL A 128 -5.45 -5.53 -14.21
CA VAL A 128 -4.15 -4.92 -14.51
C VAL A 128 -3.06 -5.98 -14.68
N LEU A 129 -3.23 -7.17 -14.12
CA LEU A 129 -2.26 -8.26 -14.23
C LEU A 129 -2.00 -8.72 -15.67
N ASN A 130 -2.95 -8.47 -16.59
CA ASN A 130 -2.79 -8.76 -18.01
C ASN A 130 -2.01 -7.69 -18.79
N GLN A 131 -1.63 -6.61 -18.11
CA GLN A 131 -0.86 -5.51 -18.68
C GLN A 131 0.61 -5.58 -18.25
N SER A 132 1.43 -4.69 -18.83
CA SER A 132 2.78 -4.48 -18.32
C SER A 132 2.73 -3.76 -16.98
N TRP A 133 3.26 -4.37 -15.93
CA TRP A 133 3.29 -3.80 -14.60
C TRP A 133 4.62 -4.07 -13.88
N ILE A 134 4.91 -3.29 -12.87
CA ILE A 134 6.13 -3.34 -12.08
C ILE A 134 5.81 -3.82 -10.68
N LEU A 135 6.54 -4.83 -10.22
CA LEU A 135 6.50 -5.26 -8.83
C LEU A 135 7.55 -4.52 -8.01
N ASP A 136 7.12 -3.66 -7.12
CA ASP A 136 7.99 -3.07 -6.11
C ASP A 136 8.05 -3.96 -4.88
N ILE A 137 9.28 -4.33 -4.52
CA ILE A 137 9.56 -5.05 -3.28
C ILE A 137 10.31 -4.14 -2.32
N ASP A 138 9.90 -4.16 -1.06
CA ASP A 138 10.56 -3.38 -0.04
C ASP A 138 10.33 -3.99 1.35
N VAL A 139 11.08 -3.51 2.32
CA VAL A 139 10.96 -3.95 3.71
C VAL A 139 10.92 -2.77 4.65
N THR A 140 9.95 -2.79 5.55
CA THR A 140 9.87 -1.81 6.61
C THR A 140 9.92 -2.46 7.98
N VAL A 141 10.49 -1.75 8.96
CA VAL A 141 10.70 -2.25 10.31
C VAL A 141 9.63 -1.67 11.24
N LYS A 142 9.02 -2.56 12.04
CA LYS A 142 8.11 -2.20 13.12
C LYS A 142 8.77 -2.48 14.47
N PRO A 143 9.12 -1.45 15.24
CA PRO A 143 9.68 -1.63 16.59
C PRO A 143 8.67 -2.31 17.52
N ILE A 144 9.12 -3.25 18.33
CA ILE A 144 8.32 -3.98 19.31
C ILE A 144 8.77 -3.60 20.73
N TYR A 145 7.81 -3.28 21.59
CA TYR A 145 8.06 -2.81 22.95
C TYR A 145 7.77 -3.85 24.04
N GLY A 146 7.38 -5.05 23.65
CA GLY A 146 7.08 -6.17 24.54
C GLY A 146 7.77 -7.46 24.09
N HIS A 147 7.32 -8.59 24.65
CA HIS A 147 7.87 -9.92 24.40
C HIS A 147 7.01 -10.69 23.37
N GLN A 148 6.82 -10.12 22.18
CA GLN A 148 6.05 -10.75 21.11
C GLN A 148 6.89 -11.82 20.41
N GLN A 149 6.21 -12.87 19.96
CA GLN A 149 6.82 -13.95 19.17
C GLN A 149 7.46 -13.36 17.90
N GLY A 150 8.68 -13.79 17.59
CA GLY A 150 9.43 -13.31 16.44
C GLY A 150 10.04 -11.92 16.61
N ALA A 151 9.81 -11.22 17.72
CA ALA A 151 10.48 -9.94 18.00
C ALA A 151 11.96 -10.18 18.30
N GLN A 152 12.82 -9.71 17.40
CA GLN A 152 14.28 -9.89 17.47
C GLN A 152 15.01 -8.60 17.18
N VAL A 153 16.18 -8.43 17.83
CA VAL A 153 17.08 -7.33 17.52
C VAL A 153 17.72 -7.58 16.16
N GLY A 154 17.51 -6.68 15.22
CA GLY A 154 18.06 -6.71 13.87
C GLY A 154 18.37 -5.30 13.39
N TYR A 155 18.46 -5.12 12.07
CA TYR A 155 18.64 -3.79 11.46
C TYR A 155 17.43 -2.91 11.73
N ASN A 156 17.63 -1.84 12.48
CA ASN A 156 16.60 -0.83 12.75
C ASN A 156 17.27 0.55 12.81
N PRO A 157 17.23 1.32 11.72
CA PRO A 157 17.94 2.60 11.64
C PRO A 157 17.36 3.67 12.57
N HIS A 158 16.08 3.58 12.93
CA HIS A 158 15.42 4.57 13.78
C HIS A 158 15.58 4.27 15.28
N LYS A 159 15.67 2.98 15.65
CA LYS A 159 15.79 2.53 17.05
C LYS A 159 16.77 1.36 17.13
N PRO A 160 18.09 1.60 17.01
CA PRO A 160 19.11 0.56 17.12
C PRO A 160 19.00 -0.22 18.43
N GLY A 161 19.18 -1.54 18.38
CA GLY A 161 19.07 -2.43 19.54
C GLY A 161 17.64 -2.76 20.00
N ARG A 162 16.60 -2.16 19.41
CA ARG A 162 15.21 -2.48 19.73
C ARG A 162 14.74 -3.74 18.96
N PRO A 163 14.14 -4.74 19.66
CA PRO A 163 13.46 -5.84 18.98
C PRO A 163 12.39 -5.32 18.01
N SER A 164 12.24 -6.00 16.89
CA SER A 164 11.34 -5.56 15.82
C SER A 164 10.78 -6.74 15.05
N HIS A 165 9.70 -6.46 14.28
CA HIS A 165 9.26 -7.27 13.16
C HIS A 165 9.64 -6.56 11.85
N CYS A 166 9.96 -7.33 10.82
CA CYS A 166 10.16 -6.87 9.45
C CYS A 166 8.92 -7.17 8.61
N TYR A 167 8.43 -6.15 7.90
CA TYR A 167 7.30 -6.25 6.99
C TYR A 167 7.86 -6.20 5.57
N HIS A 168 8.01 -7.37 4.95
CA HIS A 168 8.34 -7.49 3.53
C HIS A 168 7.07 -7.35 2.71
N SER A 169 7.02 -6.41 1.82
CA SER A 169 5.80 -6.05 1.10
C SER A 169 6.00 -6.00 -0.39
N TYR A 170 4.92 -6.27 -1.09
CA TYR A 170 4.82 -6.45 -2.52
C TYR A 170 3.76 -5.51 -3.05
N PHE A 171 4.17 -4.50 -3.84
CA PHE A 171 3.27 -3.49 -4.39
C PHE A 171 3.27 -3.51 -5.92
N MET A 172 2.11 -3.37 -6.49
CA MET A 172 1.99 -3.02 -7.90
C MET A 172 2.26 -1.51 -8.03
N ALA A 173 3.45 -1.14 -8.49
CA ALA A 173 3.95 0.23 -8.52
C ALA A 173 2.99 1.22 -9.18
N ASN A 174 2.51 0.88 -10.37
CA ASN A 174 1.64 1.75 -11.18
C ASN A 174 0.33 2.11 -10.47
N THR A 175 -0.18 1.23 -9.61
CA THR A 175 -1.47 1.41 -8.93
C THR A 175 -1.32 1.74 -7.46
N ARG A 176 -0.12 1.62 -6.90
CA ARG A 176 0.15 1.75 -5.46
C ARG A 176 -0.68 0.78 -4.59
N LEU A 177 -1.15 -0.33 -5.15
CA LEU A 177 -1.92 -1.33 -4.42
C LEU A 177 -1.01 -2.44 -3.90
N CYS A 178 -1.32 -2.92 -2.70
CA CYS A 178 -0.60 -4.00 -2.04
C CYS A 178 -1.06 -5.35 -2.59
N LEU A 179 -0.12 -6.21 -2.97
CA LEU A 179 -0.35 -7.60 -3.36
C LEU A 179 -0.18 -8.58 -2.20
N GLY A 180 0.58 -8.20 -1.19
CA GLY A 180 0.82 -9.00 -0.01
C GLY A 180 1.86 -8.38 0.92
N VAL A 181 1.89 -8.86 2.15
CA VAL A 181 2.90 -8.51 3.14
C VAL A 181 3.25 -9.74 3.98
N GLU A 182 4.53 -10.01 4.11
CA GLU A 182 5.05 -11.01 5.04
C GLU A 182 5.62 -10.34 6.28
N VAL A 183 5.17 -10.77 7.44
CA VAL A 183 5.69 -10.30 8.72
C VAL A 183 6.64 -11.34 9.28
N LEU A 184 7.92 -10.99 9.37
CA LEU A 184 9.01 -11.85 9.82
C LEU A 184 9.70 -11.28 11.06
N GLY A 185 10.61 -12.03 11.63
CA GLY A 185 11.43 -11.59 12.77
C GLY A 185 12.40 -10.47 12.38
N GLY A 186 12.78 -9.63 13.35
CA GLY A 186 13.65 -8.47 13.10
C GLY A 186 15.03 -8.79 12.55
N LYS A 187 15.54 -10.01 12.74
CA LYS A 187 16.80 -10.49 12.12
C LYS A 187 16.63 -10.84 10.65
N GLU A 188 15.41 -11.06 10.19
CA GLU A 188 15.08 -11.51 8.84
C GLU A 188 14.88 -10.34 7.88
N HIS A 189 15.64 -9.28 8.07
CA HIS A 189 15.62 -8.09 7.22
C HIS A 189 16.31 -8.32 5.86
N ALA A 190 17.21 -9.28 5.75
CA ALA A 190 17.95 -9.53 4.50
C ALA A 190 17.02 -10.05 3.40
N ALA A 191 17.29 -9.63 2.17
CA ALA A 191 16.53 -10.03 0.99
C ALA A 191 16.37 -11.55 0.87
N ARG A 192 17.40 -12.35 1.23
CA ARG A 192 17.33 -13.82 1.20
C ARG A 192 16.17 -14.40 2.01
N HIS A 193 15.73 -13.74 3.07
CA HIS A 193 14.61 -14.20 3.91
C HIS A 193 13.25 -13.86 3.29
N ALA A 194 13.17 -12.82 2.46
CA ALA A 194 11.97 -12.46 1.70
C ALA A 194 11.81 -13.26 0.40
N LEU A 195 12.89 -13.86 -0.12
CA LEU A 195 12.85 -14.58 -1.41
C LEU A 195 11.80 -15.68 -1.49
N PRO A 196 11.62 -16.57 -0.48
CA PRO A 196 10.59 -17.59 -0.55
C PRO A 196 9.19 -17.00 -0.75
N GLY A 197 8.84 -15.93 -0.04
CA GLY A 197 7.54 -15.29 -0.15
C GLY A 197 7.33 -14.57 -1.47
N LEU A 198 8.37 -13.90 -1.99
CA LEU A 198 8.32 -13.31 -3.32
C LEU A 198 7.99 -14.36 -4.39
N TRP A 199 8.72 -15.47 -4.38
CA TRP A 199 8.51 -16.52 -5.38
C TRP A 199 7.17 -17.21 -5.20
N HIS A 200 6.76 -17.47 -3.97
CA HIS A 200 5.43 -18.00 -3.67
C HIS A 200 4.31 -17.10 -4.21
N LEU A 201 4.40 -15.78 -3.95
CA LEU A 201 3.45 -14.80 -4.50
C LEU A 201 3.36 -14.87 -6.03
N LEU A 202 4.51 -14.96 -6.71
CA LEU A 202 4.55 -15.00 -8.18
C LEU A 202 4.07 -16.36 -8.71
N GLU A 203 4.40 -17.45 -8.06
CA GLU A 203 3.98 -18.82 -8.45
C GLU A 203 2.47 -19.04 -8.31
N GLU A 204 1.79 -18.27 -7.44
CA GLU A 204 0.33 -18.24 -7.38
C GLU A 204 -0.33 -17.52 -8.57
N LEU A 205 0.44 -16.81 -9.41
CA LEU A 205 -0.01 -16.14 -10.61
C LEU A 205 0.35 -16.97 -11.86
N PRO A 206 -0.53 -17.07 -12.85
CA PRO A 206 -0.14 -17.54 -14.18
C PRO A 206 1.06 -16.77 -14.71
N ARG A 207 1.96 -17.41 -15.42
CA ARG A 207 3.17 -16.76 -15.95
C ARG A 207 2.88 -15.52 -16.79
N THR A 208 1.78 -15.51 -17.50
CA THR A 208 1.30 -14.37 -18.29
C THR A 208 0.91 -13.16 -17.47
N HIS A 209 0.72 -13.33 -16.16
CA HIS A 209 0.38 -12.28 -15.20
C HIS A 209 1.58 -11.81 -14.38
N TRP A 210 2.77 -12.32 -14.64
CA TRP A 210 3.95 -11.90 -13.92
C TRP A 210 4.33 -10.44 -14.25
N PRO A 211 5.01 -9.74 -13.33
CA PRO A 211 5.47 -8.38 -13.59
C PRO A 211 6.48 -8.34 -14.74
N THR A 212 6.48 -7.27 -15.47
CA THR A 212 7.48 -7.00 -16.52
C THR A 212 8.84 -6.69 -15.90
N ILE A 213 8.85 -6.07 -14.72
CA ILE A 213 10.06 -5.67 -14.00
C ILE A 213 9.85 -5.88 -12.50
N LEU A 214 10.86 -6.48 -11.86
CA LEU A 214 11.00 -6.52 -10.42
C LEU A 214 11.91 -5.37 -9.97
N ARG A 215 11.43 -4.50 -9.07
CA ARG A 215 12.15 -3.31 -8.62
C ARG A 215 12.26 -3.29 -7.11
N GLY A 216 13.41 -2.87 -6.59
CA GLY A 216 13.65 -2.80 -5.14
C GLY A 216 14.82 -1.90 -4.77
N ASP A 217 15.01 -1.71 -3.48
CA ASP A 217 16.09 -0.90 -2.93
C ASP A 217 17.44 -1.66 -2.86
N CYS A 218 18.40 -1.08 -2.16
CA CYS A 218 19.74 -1.65 -2.02
C CYS A 218 19.83 -2.93 -1.16
N ALA A 219 18.76 -3.33 -0.49
CA ALA A 219 18.70 -4.61 0.20
C ALA A 219 18.59 -5.77 -0.80
N TYR A 220 18.01 -5.52 -1.98
CA TYR A 220 17.69 -6.53 -2.99
C TYR A 220 18.73 -6.66 -4.11
N GLY A 221 19.64 -5.71 -4.27
CA GLY A 221 20.70 -5.74 -5.28
C GLY A 221 21.82 -6.75 -4.96
N ASN A 222 21.48 -8.01 -4.75
CA ASN A 222 22.41 -9.09 -4.38
C ASN A 222 22.37 -10.24 -5.39
N GLU A 223 23.46 -11.04 -5.41
CA GLU A 223 23.63 -12.13 -6.37
C GLU A 223 22.52 -13.18 -6.32
N ALA A 224 22.08 -13.55 -5.13
CA ALA A 224 21.09 -14.62 -4.98
C ALA A 224 19.77 -14.25 -5.67
N LEU A 225 19.29 -13.02 -5.46
CA LEU A 225 18.05 -12.54 -6.10
C LEU A 225 18.24 -12.34 -7.61
N LEU A 226 19.34 -11.71 -8.01
CA LEU A 226 19.62 -11.46 -9.44
C LEU A 226 19.69 -12.77 -10.23
N LYS A 227 20.43 -13.76 -9.72
CA LYS A 227 20.57 -15.06 -10.37
C LYS A 227 19.26 -15.84 -10.44
N GLU A 228 18.46 -15.82 -9.37
CA GLU A 228 17.17 -16.51 -9.38
C GLU A 228 16.16 -15.81 -10.30
N ALA A 229 16.16 -14.48 -10.34
CA ALA A 229 15.33 -13.72 -11.28
C ALA A 229 15.75 -13.95 -12.73
N GLU A 230 17.06 -13.97 -13.03
CA GLU A 230 17.62 -14.32 -14.35
C GLU A 230 17.19 -15.73 -14.76
N LYS A 231 17.33 -16.72 -13.88
CA LYS A 231 16.89 -18.11 -14.12
C LYS A 231 15.41 -18.19 -14.44
N ARG A 232 14.60 -17.38 -13.78
CA ARG A 232 13.15 -17.32 -14.00
C ARG A 232 12.76 -16.40 -15.16
N GLY A 233 13.69 -15.76 -15.85
CA GLY A 233 13.43 -14.81 -16.92
C GLY A 233 12.60 -13.59 -16.46
N LEU A 234 12.81 -13.13 -15.22
CA LEU A 234 12.16 -11.94 -14.66
C LEU A 234 13.17 -10.78 -14.62
N PRO A 235 13.01 -9.75 -15.46
CA PRO A 235 13.90 -8.60 -15.47
C PRO A 235 13.85 -7.84 -14.14
N CYS A 236 15.01 -7.30 -13.73
CA CYS A 236 15.12 -6.58 -12.45
C CYS A 236 15.81 -5.23 -12.60
N LEU A 237 15.49 -4.34 -11.65
CA LEU A 237 16.09 -3.03 -11.46
C LEU A 237 16.26 -2.75 -9.97
N PHE A 238 17.49 -2.86 -9.46
CA PHE A 238 17.79 -2.65 -8.04
C PHE A 238 18.85 -1.60 -7.84
N LYS A 239 18.78 -0.86 -6.73
CA LYS A 239 19.88 -0.02 -6.27
C LYS A 239 20.96 -0.89 -5.66
N LEU A 240 22.23 -0.52 -5.84
CA LEU A 240 23.35 -1.16 -5.17
C LEU A 240 23.75 -0.41 -3.90
N ARG A 241 24.22 -1.15 -2.92
CA ARG A 241 24.91 -0.56 -1.76
C ARG A 241 26.24 0.03 -2.20
N HIS A 242 26.63 1.14 -1.59
CA HIS A 242 27.92 1.79 -1.86
C HIS A 242 29.09 1.02 -1.21
N THR A 243 29.32 -0.20 -1.69
CA THR A 243 30.50 -1.00 -1.35
C THR A 243 31.76 -0.40 -1.95
N ASP A 244 32.95 -0.83 -1.53
CA ASP A 244 34.20 -0.27 -2.02
C ASP A 244 34.37 -0.44 -3.53
N LYS A 245 33.96 -1.57 -4.10
CA LYS A 245 33.97 -1.76 -5.56
C LYS A 245 33.02 -0.81 -6.28
N VAL A 246 31.83 -0.53 -5.72
CA VAL A 246 30.90 0.46 -6.28
C VAL A 246 31.51 1.86 -6.22
N LYS A 247 32.13 2.23 -5.11
CA LYS A 247 32.82 3.53 -4.95
C LYS A 247 34.00 3.65 -5.91
N THR A 248 34.77 2.57 -6.09
CA THR A 248 35.90 2.52 -7.04
C THR A 248 35.39 2.75 -8.46
N LEU A 249 34.32 2.08 -8.89
CA LEU A 249 33.73 2.30 -10.21
C LEU A 249 33.35 3.77 -10.41
N VAL A 250 32.62 4.34 -9.45
CA VAL A 250 32.21 5.76 -9.49
C VAL A 250 33.43 6.68 -9.66
N SER A 251 34.49 6.45 -8.86
CA SER A 251 35.72 7.25 -8.92
C SER A 251 36.47 7.09 -10.25
N GLN A 252 36.48 5.88 -10.81
CA GLN A 252 37.08 5.62 -12.13
C GLN A 252 36.34 6.36 -13.24
N MET A 253 35.01 6.31 -13.25
CA MET A 253 34.18 7.00 -14.25
C MET A 253 34.35 8.53 -14.17
N GLN A 254 34.45 9.07 -12.96
CA GLN A 254 34.71 10.50 -12.75
C GLN A 254 36.09 10.93 -13.27
N ARG A 255 37.15 10.15 -12.98
CA ARG A 255 38.52 10.45 -13.42
C ARG A 255 38.70 10.29 -14.93
N ALA A 256 38.00 9.34 -15.54
CA ALA A 256 38.06 9.11 -16.99
C ALA A 256 37.35 10.20 -17.79
N GLY A 257 36.73 11.19 -17.15
CA GLY A 257 35.97 12.24 -17.85
C GLY A 257 34.82 11.70 -18.69
N ALA A 258 34.21 10.58 -18.22
CA ALA A 258 33.14 9.93 -18.96
C ALA A 258 31.96 10.90 -19.20
N ALA A 259 31.40 10.85 -20.42
CA ALA A 259 30.28 11.69 -20.80
C ALA A 259 28.99 11.23 -20.06
N TRP A 260 28.39 12.13 -19.29
CA TRP A 260 27.12 11.91 -18.61
C TRP A 260 25.97 12.39 -19.49
N GLU A 261 24.94 11.57 -19.58
CA GLU A 261 23.74 11.87 -20.35
C GLU A 261 22.67 12.52 -19.43
N ASP A 262 22.02 13.58 -19.91
CA ASP A 262 20.95 14.25 -19.18
C ASP A 262 19.71 13.35 -19.07
N SER A 263 19.26 13.05 -17.87
CA SER A 263 18.02 12.29 -17.62
C SER A 263 16.84 13.16 -17.19
N GLY A 264 16.98 14.49 -17.28
CA GLY A 264 15.96 15.45 -16.88
C GLY A 264 15.86 15.70 -15.38
N GLN A 265 15.14 16.75 -14.99
CA GLN A 265 14.89 17.13 -13.60
C GLN A 265 16.17 17.30 -12.75
N GLY A 266 17.26 17.77 -13.35
CA GLY A 266 18.52 17.95 -12.64
C GLY A 266 19.34 16.69 -12.41
N TRP A 267 19.06 15.60 -13.13
CA TRP A 267 19.78 14.32 -13.03
C TRP A 267 20.53 13.97 -14.29
N GLU A 268 21.64 13.28 -14.12
CA GLU A 268 22.48 12.75 -15.20
C GLU A 268 22.74 11.25 -14.96
N VAL A 269 22.98 10.54 -16.03
CA VAL A 269 23.23 9.09 -16.02
C VAL A 269 24.47 8.72 -16.79
N LEU A 270 25.07 7.61 -16.41
CA LEU A 270 26.19 6.99 -17.11
C LEU A 270 26.04 5.47 -17.05
N GLU A 271 26.16 4.81 -18.18
CA GLU A 271 26.12 3.35 -18.26
C GLU A 271 27.50 2.75 -18.05
N ALA A 272 27.58 1.65 -17.32
CA ALA A 272 28.81 0.90 -17.10
C ALA A 272 28.51 -0.59 -16.88
N THR A 273 29.60 -1.37 -16.77
CA THR A 273 29.53 -2.79 -16.38
C THR A 273 30.28 -2.98 -15.07
N LEU A 274 29.71 -3.77 -14.17
CA LEU A 274 30.29 -4.03 -12.86
C LEU A 274 30.20 -5.52 -12.50
N ARG A 275 31.28 -6.03 -11.92
CA ARG A 275 31.31 -7.34 -11.28
C ARG A 275 31.71 -7.19 -9.82
N LEU A 276 30.76 -7.36 -8.91
CA LEU A 276 31.04 -7.37 -7.49
C LEU A 276 31.68 -8.67 -7.02
N SER A 277 32.32 -8.66 -5.85
CA SER A 277 32.80 -9.90 -5.21
C SER A 277 31.61 -10.80 -4.91
N GLY A 278 31.74 -12.08 -5.28
CA GLY A 278 30.65 -13.06 -5.14
C GLY A 278 29.64 -13.06 -6.30
N TRP A 279 29.77 -12.16 -7.28
CA TRP A 279 28.95 -12.23 -8.48
C TRP A 279 29.53 -13.22 -9.50
N SER A 280 28.69 -14.08 -10.03
CA SER A 280 29.07 -15.09 -11.03
C SER A 280 29.45 -14.45 -12.36
N LEU A 281 28.82 -13.32 -12.72
CA LEU A 281 29.05 -12.59 -13.97
C LEU A 281 29.07 -11.08 -13.74
N ALA A 282 29.60 -10.36 -14.71
CA ALA A 282 29.48 -8.91 -14.77
C ALA A 282 28.10 -8.52 -15.28
N ARG A 283 27.51 -7.48 -14.67
CA ARG A 283 26.16 -7.00 -15.01
C ARG A 283 26.18 -5.53 -15.39
N ARG A 284 25.22 -5.17 -16.19
CA ARG A 284 24.92 -3.79 -16.55
C ARG A 284 24.56 -2.99 -15.32
N VAL A 285 25.18 -1.81 -15.16
CA VAL A 285 24.84 -0.85 -14.12
C VAL A 285 24.63 0.54 -14.71
N VAL A 286 23.76 1.30 -14.08
CA VAL A 286 23.51 2.71 -14.43
C VAL A 286 23.86 3.55 -13.20
N LEU A 287 24.83 4.42 -13.37
CA LEU A 287 25.19 5.43 -12.39
C LEU A 287 24.23 6.61 -12.59
N VAL A 288 23.62 7.07 -11.52
CA VAL A 288 22.66 8.19 -11.52
C VAL A 288 23.18 9.22 -10.55
N ARG A 289 23.33 10.46 -10.99
CA ARG A 289 23.77 11.57 -10.13
C ARG A 289 22.91 12.81 -10.32
N GLU A 290 22.78 13.58 -9.25
CA GLU A 290 22.20 14.91 -9.30
C GLU A 290 23.21 15.85 -10.00
N LYS A 291 22.78 16.66 -10.95
CA LYS A 291 23.65 17.67 -11.59
C LYS A 291 24.23 18.59 -10.51
N PRO A 292 25.52 18.99 -10.64
CA PRO A 292 26.04 20.04 -9.78
C PRO A 292 25.16 21.27 -9.95
N ALA A 293 24.57 21.76 -8.87
CA ALA A 293 23.94 23.05 -8.92
C ALA A 293 25.01 24.05 -9.37
N LEU A 294 24.76 24.74 -10.47
CA LEU A 294 25.49 25.98 -10.79
C LEU A 294 25.22 26.89 -9.57
N ALA A 295 26.21 27.01 -8.71
CA ALA A 295 26.06 27.76 -7.47
C ALA A 295 25.61 29.18 -7.83
N PRO A 296 24.43 29.63 -7.39
CA PRO A 296 24.12 31.05 -7.43
C PRO A 296 25.14 31.71 -6.51
N ALA A 297 25.91 32.66 -7.02
CA ALA A 297 26.77 33.49 -6.22
C ALA A 297 25.90 34.14 -5.14
N GLY A 298 26.01 33.67 -3.88
CA GLY A 298 25.57 34.42 -2.70
C GLY A 298 24.29 34.03 -2.00
N GLU A 299 24.02 32.75 -1.70
CA GLU A 299 23.10 32.44 -0.60
C GLU A 299 23.52 31.14 0.12
N GLN A 300 23.97 31.29 1.36
CA GLN A 300 24.15 30.18 2.28
C GLN A 300 22.77 29.66 2.74
N GLY A 301 22.13 28.81 1.95
CA GLY A 301 20.89 28.14 2.30
C GLY A 301 21.07 27.24 3.52
N ARG A 302 20.18 27.37 4.50
CA ARG A 302 20.08 26.54 5.71
C ARG A 302 20.14 25.06 5.33
N ARG A 303 21.27 24.41 5.60
CA ARG A 303 21.43 22.95 5.50
C ARG A 303 20.47 22.30 6.48
N ARG A 304 19.47 21.55 6.00
CA ARG A 304 18.84 20.49 6.79
C ARG A 304 19.98 19.57 7.25
N ARG A 305 20.13 19.42 8.56
CA ARG A 305 21.06 18.46 9.15
C ARG A 305 20.60 17.06 8.79
N ASP A 306 21.17 16.49 7.74
CA ASP A 306 21.16 15.05 7.57
C ASP A 306 21.96 14.48 8.74
N HIS A 307 21.32 13.65 9.55
CA HIS A 307 21.98 12.89 10.59
C HIS A 307 22.89 11.84 9.93
N LEU A 308 24.03 12.30 9.44
CA LEU A 308 25.14 11.44 9.09
C LEU A 308 25.68 10.82 10.37
N GLN A 309 25.62 9.49 10.44
CA GLN A 309 26.20 8.69 11.49
C GLN A 309 27.66 9.12 11.74
N ALA A 310 27.87 9.87 12.79
CA ALA A 310 29.18 10.06 13.35
C ALA A 310 29.52 8.77 14.12
N GLY A 311 30.61 8.12 13.75
CA GLY A 311 31.22 7.16 14.66
C GLY A 311 31.63 5.80 14.10
N LEU A 312 32.38 5.75 12.98
CA LEU A 312 33.25 4.60 12.72
C LEU A 312 34.68 5.12 12.39
N PRO A 313 35.72 4.57 13.04
CA PRO A 313 37.11 4.90 12.70
C PRO A 313 37.39 4.46 11.26
N GLY A 314 37.87 5.37 10.41
CA GLY A 314 38.10 5.12 8.97
C GLY A 314 37.25 5.92 8.00
N SER A 315 36.19 6.60 8.46
CA SER A 315 35.29 7.38 7.60
C SER A 315 35.91 8.67 7.02
N ALA A 316 37.00 9.15 7.61
CA ALA A 316 37.64 10.39 7.18
C ALA A 316 38.36 10.30 5.81
N GLN A 317 38.95 9.13 5.49
CA GLN A 317 39.62 8.92 4.21
C GLN A 317 38.66 8.90 3.00
N TRP A 318 37.43 8.49 3.19
CA TRP A 318 36.44 8.36 2.12
C TRP A 318 35.70 9.67 1.80
N LYS A 319 35.62 10.60 2.76
CA LYS A 319 35.11 11.96 2.51
C LYS A 319 35.90 12.70 1.43
N ASN A 320 37.20 12.43 1.35
CA ASN A 320 38.08 13.09 0.37
C ASN A 320 38.01 12.47 -1.03
N VAL A 321 37.62 11.21 -1.19
CA VAL A 321 37.48 10.54 -2.51
C VAL A 321 36.19 10.92 -3.21
N LEU A 322 35.13 11.19 -2.46
CA LEU A 322 33.84 11.67 -2.97
C LEU A 322 33.67 13.19 -2.81
N ALA A 323 34.67 13.89 -2.27
CA ALA A 323 34.65 15.33 -2.00
C ALA A 323 34.40 16.26 -3.21
N PRO A 324 34.67 15.87 -4.48
CA PRO A 324 34.27 16.68 -5.62
C PRO A 324 32.76 16.62 -5.91
N TRP A 325 32.01 15.68 -5.27
CA TRP A 325 30.59 15.47 -5.53
C TRP A 325 29.75 15.69 -4.29
N ALA A 326 29.16 16.88 -4.18
CA ALA A 326 28.30 17.25 -3.04
C ALA A 326 26.83 16.79 -3.21
N GLY A 327 26.46 16.16 -4.33
CA GLY A 327 25.11 15.78 -4.68
C GLY A 327 24.75 14.32 -4.37
N ARG A 328 23.50 13.97 -4.61
CA ARG A 328 22.99 12.60 -4.44
C ARG A 328 23.49 11.71 -5.58
N MET A 329 23.93 10.49 -5.25
CA MET A 329 24.35 9.49 -6.21
C MET A 329 23.74 8.13 -5.91
N ALA A 330 23.36 7.40 -6.94
CA ALA A 330 22.94 6.01 -6.87
C ALA A 330 23.60 5.20 -7.99
N VAL A 331 23.82 3.91 -7.74
CA VAL A 331 24.22 2.95 -8.77
C VAL A 331 23.12 1.89 -8.82
N LEU A 332 22.55 1.72 -10.00
CA LEU A 332 21.49 0.77 -10.27
C LEU A 332 22.07 -0.43 -11.00
N VAL A 333 21.72 -1.65 -10.59
CA VAL A 333 21.98 -2.87 -11.35
C VAL A 333 20.72 -3.31 -12.05
N THR A 334 20.85 -3.79 -13.28
CA THR A 334 19.71 -4.25 -14.06
C THR A 334 20.06 -5.44 -14.95
N THR A 335 19.04 -6.25 -15.23
CA THR A 335 19.07 -7.33 -16.24
C THR A 335 18.29 -6.95 -17.50
N LEU A 336 17.73 -5.72 -17.56
CA LEU A 336 16.99 -5.20 -18.70
C LEU A 336 17.95 -4.92 -19.88
N ASP A 337 17.48 -5.21 -21.08
CA ASP A 337 18.23 -4.97 -22.32
C ASP A 337 18.46 -3.47 -22.56
N ALA A 338 19.65 -3.10 -23.04
CA ALA A 338 20.06 -1.72 -23.21
C ALA A 338 19.31 -1.01 -24.36
N LYS A 339 18.95 -1.73 -25.42
CA LYS A 339 18.24 -1.15 -26.56
C LYS A 339 16.78 -0.86 -26.20
N ALA A 340 16.15 -1.79 -25.47
CA ALA A 340 14.75 -1.63 -25.02
C ALA A 340 14.63 -0.62 -23.87
N TYR A 341 15.63 -0.57 -22.98
CA TYR A 341 15.64 0.30 -21.79
C TYR A 341 16.96 1.08 -21.69
N PRO A 342 17.09 2.24 -22.36
CA PRO A 342 18.25 3.12 -22.23
C PRO A 342 18.47 3.59 -20.79
N ALA A 343 19.70 3.97 -20.44
CA ALA A 343 20.06 4.39 -19.08
C ALA A 343 19.18 5.50 -18.53
N VAL A 344 18.81 6.47 -19.37
CA VAL A 344 17.89 7.57 -19.03
C VAL A 344 16.51 7.04 -18.59
N ALA A 345 15.97 6.08 -19.34
CA ALA A 345 14.66 5.47 -19.01
C ALA A 345 14.72 4.72 -17.68
N LEU A 346 15.80 3.96 -17.43
CA LEU A 346 16.00 3.23 -16.18
C LEU A 346 16.12 4.15 -14.97
N ALA A 347 16.83 5.27 -15.10
CA ALA A 347 16.95 6.25 -14.03
C ALA A 347 15.59 6.91 -13.70
N ARG A 348 14.80 7.23 -14.71
CA ARG A 348 13.42 7.75 -14.51
C ARG A 348 12.55 6.72 -13.83
N LEU A 349 12.55 5.49 -14.35
CA LEU A 349 11.81 4.38 -13.81
C LEU A 349 12.16 4.11 -12.34
N TYR A 350 13.45 4.21 -11.98
CA TYR A 350 13.87 4.01 -10.59
C TYR A 350 13.44 5.19 -9.68
N ARG A 351 13.46 6.42 -10.17
CA ARG A 351 13.02 7.59 -9.38
C ARG A 351 11.53 7.53 -9.01
N GLU A 352 10.70 6.97 -9.87
CA GLU A 352 9.27 6.75 -9.59
C GLU A 352 9.05 5.83 -8.37
N ARG A 353 10.08 5.08 -7.94
CA ARG A 353 10.02 4.28 -6.71
C ARG A 353 9.89 5.11 -5.43
N ALA A 354 10.16 6.41 -5.46
CA ALA A 354 9.93 7.29 -4.31
C ALA A 354 8.47 7.22 -3.80
N ASP A 355 7.54 6.90 -4.67
CA ASP A 355 6.14 6.67 -4.29
C ASP A 355 5.95 5.50 -3.31
N ALA A 356 6.82 4.49 -3.34
CA ALA A 356 6.75 3.37 -2.40
C ALA A 356 7.03 3.82 -0.95
N GLU A 357 7.89 4.82 -0.74
CA GLU A 357 8.17 5.36 0.59
C GLU A 357 6.93 6.04 1.18
N ASN A 358 6.17 6.76 0.36
CA ASN A 358 4.91 7.38 0.76
C ASN A 358 3.85 6.33 1.14
N ILE A 359 3.77 5.20 0.42
CA ILE A 359 2.86 4.09 0.75
C ILE A 359 3.17 3.54 2.14
N TYR A 360 4.44 3.38 2.50
CA TYR A 360 4.82 2.89 3.83
C TYR A 360 4.46 3.87 4.93
N ASP A 361 4.67 5.15 4.71
CA ASP A 361 4.29 6.19 5.66
C ASP A 361 2.78 6.13 5.90
N GLU A 362 1.99 6.06 4.84
CA GLU A 362 0.54 5.96 4.90
C GLU A 362 0.08 4.70 5.63
N LEU A 363 0.57 3.51 5.25
CA LEU A 363 0.19 2.24 5.87
C LEU A 363 0.56 2.16 7.36
N LYS A 364 1.71 2.71 7.75
CA LYS A 364 2.17 2.73 9.13
C LYS A 364 1.41 3.71 10.00
N ASN A 365 1.23 4.94 9.50
CA ASN A 365 0.81 6.07 10.31
C ASN A 365 -0.68 6.36 10.17
N GLN A 366 -1.33 5.93 9.08
CA GLN A 366 -2.72 6.22 8.80
C GLN A 366 -3.63 4.96 8.77
N TRP A 367 -3.05 3.75 8.56
CA TRP A 367 -3.80 2.50 8.42
C TRP A 367 -3.55 1.46 9.50
N GLY A 368 -2.54 1.65 10.35
CA GLY A 368 -2.34 0.82 11.53
C GLY A 368 -1.30 -0.30 11.41
N TRP A 369 -0.42 -0.32 10.40
CA TRP A 369 0.69 -1.28 10.37
C TRP A 369 1.64 -1.15 11.57
N ASN A 370 1.78 0.04 12.16
CA ASN A 370 2.52 0.23 13.40
C ASN A 370 1.83 -0.33 14.65
N GLY A 371 0.60 -0.81 14.51
CA GLY A 371 -0.23 -1.29 15.61
C GLY A 371 -0.75 -2.71 15.41
N PHE A 372 -1.90 -3.02 16.00
CA PHE A 372 -2.56 -4.34 16.00
C PHE A 372 -1.63 -5.49 16.36
N THR A 373 -0.76 -5.26 17.35
CA THR A 373 0.25 -6.23 17.78
C THR A 373 -0.32 -7.16 18.84
N THR A 374 -0.05 -8.46 18.70
CA THR A 374 -0.38 -9.51 19.68
C THR A 374 0.88 -10.25 20.10
N GLN A 375 0.78 -11.12 21.13
CA GLN A 375 1.90 -11.94 21.57
C GLN A 375 2.31 -12.98 20.53
N LYS A 376 1.35 -13.51 19.74
CA LYS A 376 1.62 -14.48 18.68
C LYS A 376 1.85 -13.79 17.35
N LEU A 377 2.72 -14.36 16.51
CA LEU A 377 3.08 -13.78 15.21
C LEU A 377 1.98 -13.99 14.16
N ALA A 378 1.33 -15.15 14.14
CA ALA A 378 0.28 -15.45 13.16
C ALA A 378 -0.86 -14.43 13.11
N PRO A 379 -1.49 -14.00 14.24
CA PRO A 379 -2.46 -12.92 14.20
C PRO A 379 -1.90 -11.58 13.71
N CYS A 380 -0.61 -11.29 13.93
CA CYS A 380 0.02 -10.07 13.40
C CYS A 380 0.13 -10.13 11.88
N ARG A 381 0.45 -11.30 11.30
CA ARG A 381 0.49 -11.52 9.85
C ARG A 381 -0.89 -11.36 9.22
N LEU A 382 -1.91 -11.98 9.81
CA LEU A 382 -3.30 -11.85 9.36
C LEU A 382 -3.77 -10.40 9.38
N MET A 383 -3.53 -9.69 10.48
CA MET A 383 -3.92 -8.28 10.60
C MET A 383 -3.16 -7.37 9.63
N ALA A 384 -1.88 -7.61 9.38
CA ALA A 384 -1.12 -6.83 8.42
C ALA A 384 -1.70 -6.93 6.99
N ASN A 385 -2.09 -8.15 6.57
CA ASN A 385 -2.73 -8.39 5.28
C ASN A 385 -4.17 -7.86 5.24
N LEU A 386 -4.92 -7.97 6.34
CA LEU A 386 -6.26 -7.38 6.43
C LEU A 386 -6.23 -5.84 6.31
N VAL A 387 -5.29 -5.19 6.98
CA VAL A 387 -5.08 -3.74 6.86
C VAL A 387 -4.73 -3.37 5.42
N ALA A 388 -3.84 -4.12 4.77
CA ALA A 388 -3.47 -3.91 3.37
C ALA A 388 -4.67 -4.10 2.41
N LEU A 389 -5.57 -5.05 2.70
CA LEU A 389 -6.79 -5.26 1.92
C LEU A 389 -7.76 -4.08 2.05
N ILE A 390 -7.98 -3.60 3.27
CA ILE A 390 -8.86 -2.45 3.53
C ILE A 390 -8.27 -1.18 2.90
N TYR A 391 -6.96 -0.99 2.98
CA TYR A 391 -6.23 0.04 2.25
C TYR A 391 -6.50 -0.03 0.74
N ASN A 392 -6.37 -1.21 0.12
CA ASN A 392 -6.65 -1.38 -1.30
C ASN A 392 -8.11 -1.03 -1.64
N TRP A 393 -9.09 -1.53 -0.89
CA TRP A 393 -10.51 -1.22 -1.13
C TRP A 393 -10.81 0.27 -1.02
N TRP A 394 -10.22 0.93 -0.01
CA TRP A 394 -10.39 2.36 0.18
C TRP A 394 -9.82 3.15 -1.00
N HIS A 395 -8.61 2.84 -1.42
CA HIS A 395 -7.98 3.53 -2.56
C HIS A 395 -8.68 3.26 -3.90
N LEU A 396 -9.25 2.08 -4.09
CA LEU A 396 -10.11 1.81 -5.25
C LEU A 396 -11.39 2.65 -5.21
N TYR A 397 -12.00 2.78 -4.04
CA TYR A 397 -13.18 3.64 -3.85
C TYR A 397 -12.85 5.13 -4.07
N VAL A 398 -11.77 5.62 -3.50
CA VAL A 398 -11.33 7.02 -3.66
C VAL A 398 -11.10 7.36 -5.14
N ARG A 399 -10.59 6.42 -5.93
CA ARG A 399 -10.40 6.61 -7.38
C ARG A 399 -11.67 6.72 -8.19
N LEU A 400 -12.79 6.28 -7.70
CA LEU A 400 -14.09 6.59 -8.32
C LEU A 400 -14.47 8.07 -8.19
N TYR A 401 -13.95 8.71 -7.13
CA TYR A 401 -14.15 10.13 -6.88
C TYR A 401 -13.07 10.99 -7.56
N ASP A 402 -11.79 10.57 -7.47
CA ASP A 402 -10.64 11.26 -8.05
C ASP A 402 -9.73 10.24 -8.75
N GLY A 403 -9.94 10.07 -10.05
CA GLY A 403 -9.20 9.10 -10.87
C GLY A 403 -7.75 9.51 -11.16
N ASP A 404 -7.44 10.80 -11.08
CA ASP A 404 -6.17 11.36 -11.53
C ASP A 404 -5.13 11.47 -10.42
N HIS A 405 -5.56 11.59 -9.16
CA HIS A 405 -4.65 11.84 -8.05
C HIS A 405 -4.76 10.77 -6.96
N HIS A 406 -3.60 10.40 -6.41
CA HIS A 406 -3.58 9.61 -5.19
C HIS A 406 -3.88 10.51 -3.99
N ARG A 407 -4.95 10.19 -3.25
CA ARG A 407 -5.31 10.86 -2.00
C ARG A 407 -5.08 9.94 -0.83
N GLU A 408 -4.16 10.30 0.05
CA GLU A 408 -3.90 9.57 1.28
C GLU A 408 -5.11 9.56 2.22
N ALA A 409 -5.15 8.61 3.15
CA ALA A 409 -6.25 8.49 4.09
C ALA A 409 -6.46 9.74 4.96
N ILE A 410 -5.39 10.46 5.29
CA ILE A 410 -5.46 11.71 6.09
C ILE A 410 -6.29 12.79 5.39
N THR A 411 -6.33 12.81 4.07
CA THR A 411 -7.11 13.76 3.28
C THR A 411 -8.43 13.17 2.78
N SER A 412 -8.43 11.90 2.40
CA SER A 412 -9.61 11.27 1.80
C SER A 412 -10.67 10.86 2.83
N ARG A 413 -10.29 10.45 4.05
CA ARG A 413 -11.27 10.11 5.10
C ARG A 413 -12.14 11.29 5.54
N PRO A 414 -11.59 12.48 5.84
CA PRO A 414 -12.42 13.64 6.12
C PRO A 414 -13.41 13.96 5.02
N ALA A 415 -13.01 13.78 3.75
CA ALA A 415 -13.84 14.04 2.60
C ALA A 415 -14.89 12.96 2.31
N LEU A 416 -14.52 11.68 2.41
CA LEU A 416 -15.31 10.56 1.85
C LEU A 416 -15.78 9.52 2.88
N LEU A 417 -15.44 9.67 4.16
CA LEU A 417 -15.88 8.79 5.24
C LEU A 417 -16.59 9.56 6.35
N SER A 418 -16.01 10.68 6.77
CA SER A 418 -16.49 11.46 7.91
C SER A 418 -17.74 12.22 7.57
N GLY A 419 -18.56 12.45 8.59
CA GLY A 419 -19.82 13.18 8.51
C GLY A 419 -20.80 12.59 9.52
N VAL A 420 -21.64 13.43 10.10
CA VAL A 420 -22.68 12.94 10.99
C VAL A 420 -23.82 12.37 10.17
N ALA A 421 -24.21 11.15 10.43
CA ALA A 421 -25.40 10.59 9.81
C ALA A 421 -26.37 10.03 10.85
N ARG A 422 -27.67 10.15 10.52
CA ARG A 422 -28.78 9.66 11.31
C ARG A 422 -29.67 8.77 10.46
N LEU A 423 -30.07 7.62 11.00
CA LEU A 423 -31.06 6.74 10.37
C LEU A 423 -32.47 7.22 10.74
N ALA A 424 -33.29 7.48 9.75
CA ALA A 424 -34.73 7.70 9.87
C ALA A 424 -35.48 6.58 9.18
N VAL A 425 -36.49 6.04 9.81
CA VAL A 425 -37.38 5.04 9.21
C VAL A 425 -38.76 5.69 9.01
N HIS A 426 -39.19 5.75 7.75
CA HIS A 426 -40.50 6.27 7.39
C HIS A 426 -41.14 5.36 6.36
N GLN A 427 -42.39 4.89 6.63
CA GLN A 427 -43.13 3.99 5.75
C GLN A 427 -42.30 2.76 5.27
N ASN A 428 -41.65 2.08 6.19
CA ASN A 428 -40.71 0.97 5.93
C ASN A 428 -39.47 1.29 5.07
N GLN A 429 -39.27 2.55 4.73
CA GLN A 429 -38.04 3.00 4.03
C GLN A 429 -36.99 3.45 5.05
N ARG A 430 -35.79 2.89 4.94
CA ARG A 430 -34.65 3.33 5.72
C ARG A 430 -33.95 4.48 4.99
N LYS A 431 -33.99 5.68 5.56
CA LYS A 431 -33.33 6.88 5.02
C LYS A 431 -32.17 7.27 5.92
N ILE A 432 -30.98 7.41 5.35
CA ILE A 432 -29.81 7.94 6.06
C ILE A 432 -29.66 9.39 5.64
N ARG A 433 -29.73 10.30 6.61
CA ARG A 433 -29.44 11.72 6.41
C ARG A 433 -28.00 11.97 6.83
N VAL A 434 -27.19 12.43 5.87
CA VAL A 434 -25.76 12.71 6.08
C VAL A 434 -25.53 14.20 6.10
N SER A 435 -24.85 14.69 7.13
CA SER A 435 -24.38 16.07 7.25
C SER A 435 -22.86 16.10 7.07
N LEU A 436 -22.40 16.71 5.99
CA LEU A 436 -20.98 16.81 5.70
C LEU A 436 -20.35 17.95 6.50
N GLN A 437 -19.19 17.67 7.09
CA GLN A 437 -18.36 18.63 7.82
C GLN A 437 -17.10 18.95 6.99
N HIS A 438 -17.29 19.47 5.78
CA HIS A 438 -16.22 19.78 4.86
C HIS A 438 -16.38 21.20 4.30
N GLU A 439 -15.28 21.90 4.06
CA GLU A 439 -15.29 23.27 3.54
C GLU A 439 -16.08 23.36 2.21
N ASN A 440 -15.86 22.38 1.30
CA ASN A 440 -16.56 22.29 0.01
C ASN A 440 -17.67 21.21 0.05
N SER A 441 -18.51 21.22 1.09
CA SER A 441 -19.51 20.19 1.31
C SER A 441 -20.50 20.00 0.16
N GLN A 442 -20.87 21.05 -0.54
CA GLN A 442 -21.83 20.98 -1.66
C GLN A 442 -21.22 20.29 -2.89
N GLU A 443 -20.00 20.67 -3.28
CA GLU A 443 -19.27 20.03 -4.40
C GLU A 443 -18.98 18.58 -4.10
N LEU A 444 -18.56 18.30 -2.87
CA LEU A 444 -18.31 16.94 -2.40
C LEU A 444 -19.58 16.08 -2.44
N ALA A 445 -20.72 16.60 -1.98
CA ALA A 445 -22.00 15.90 -2.04
C ALA A 445 -22.41 15.59 -3.49
N GLN A 446 -22.22 16.52 -4.42
CA GLN A 446 -22.50 16.31 -5.85
C GLN A 446 -21.61 15.21 -6.44
N ALA A 447 -20.31 15.25 -6.17
CA ALA A 447 -19.38 14.25 -6.66
C ALA A 447 -19.67 12.82 -6.08
N ILE A 448 -19.98 12.75 -4.80
CA ILE A 448 -20.39 11.48 -4.15
C ILE A 448 -21.70 10.95 -4.77
N ALA A 449 -22.66 11.84 -5.04
CA ALA A 449 -23.90 11.47 -5.71
C ALA A 449 -23.65 10.92 -7.12
N GLN A 450 -22.73 11.51 -7.88
CA GLN A 450 -22.32 10.99 -9.20
C GLN A 450 -21.70 9.60 -9.09
N VAL A 451 -20.76 9.39 -8.15
CA VAL A 451 -20.16 8.07 -7.89
C VAL A 451 -21.26 7.04 -7.52
N SER A 452 -22.16 7.42 -6.61
CA SER A 452 -23.26 6.54 -6.20
C SER A 452 -24.18 6.17 -7.38
N ASN A 453 -24.53 7.13 -8.22
CA ASN A 453 -25.33 6.90 -9.42
C ASN A 453 -24.61 6.00 -10.43
N THR A 454 -23.30 6.18 -10.60
CA THR A 454 -22.47 5.31 -11.44
C THR A 454 -22.49 3.88 -10.89
N LEU A 455 -22.27 3.68 -9.60
CA LEU A 455 -22.34 2.36 -8.96
C LEU A 455 -23.73 1.72 -9.10
N GLN A 456 -24.79 2.51 -9.02
CA GLN A 456 -26.15 2.01 -9.21
C GLN A 456 -26.40 1.54 -10.65
N ARG A 457 -25.90 2.29 -11.64
CA ARG A 457 -25.93 1.86 -13.06
C ARG A 457 -25.17 0.56 -13.26
N PHE A 458 -23.95 0.44 -12.72
CA PHE A 458 -23.19 -0.82 -12.72
C PHE A 458 -23.99 -1.98 -12.14
N TRP A 459 -24.68 -1.77 -11.03
CA TRP A 459 -25.51 -2.78 -10.40
C TRP A 459 -26.63 -3.25 -11.34
N LEU A 460 -27.39 -2.31 -11.92
CA LEU A 460 -28.54 -2.63 -12.81
C LEU A 460 -28.11 -3.41 -14.05
N ILE A 461 -27.00 -3.04 -14.67
CA ILE A 461 -26.51 -3.71 -15.89
C ILE A 461 -25.92 -5.08 -15.59
N ALA A 462 -25.23 -5.19 -14.48
CA ALA A 462 -24.51 -6.40 -14.13
C ALA A 462 -25.28 -7.29 -13.13
N GLU A 463 -26.59 -7.09 -12.96
CA GLU A 463 -27.39 -7.85 -11.99
C GLU A 463 -27.29 -9.37 -12.20
N HIS A 464 -27.28 -9.81 -13.45
CA HIS A 464 -27.19 -11.23 -13.84
C HIS A 464 -25.75 -11.73 -14.00
N TRP A 465 -24.75 -10.87 -13.77
CA TRP A 465 -23.36 -11.25 -13.94
C TRP A 465 -22.80 -11.90 -12.68
N SER A 466 -21.82 -12.78 -12.87
CA SER A 466 -21.07 -13.32 -11.74
C SER A 466 -20.34 -12.20 -10.99
N VAL A 467 -20.12 -12.40 -9.68
CA VAL A 467 -19.36 -11.46 -8.84
C VAL A 467 -18.00 -11.12 -9.46
N ARG A 468 -17.32 -12.09 -10.08
CA ARG A 468 -16.04 -11.88 -10.74
C ARG A 468 -16.15 -10.93 -11.94
N GLN A 469 -17.16 -11.09 -12.77
CA GLN A 469 -17.37 -10.23 -13.94
C GLN A 469 -17.70 -8.80 -13.52
N ARG A 470 -18.62 -8.63 -12.56
CA ARG A 470 -18.97 -7.30 -12.01
C ARG A 470 -17.76 -6.59 -11.42
N TRP A 471 -16.98 -7.30 -10.64
CA TRP A 471 -15.79 -6.74 -10.02
C TRP A 471 -14.74 -6.34 -11.06
N ASN A 472 -14.47 -7.20 -12.04
CA ASN A 472 -13.54 -6.89 -13.11
C ASN A 472 -13.98 -5.68 -13.94
N LEU A 473 -15.27 -5.54 -14.23
CA LEU A 473 -15.79 -4.37 -14.93
C LEU A 473 -15.58 -3.10 -14.11
N LEU A 474 -15.93 -3.14 -12.82
CA LEU A 474 -15.74 -2.00 -11.91
C LEU A 474 -14.27 -1.61 -11.80
N LEU A 475 -13.36 -2.58 -11.65
CA LEU A 475 -11.93 -2.32 -11.64
C LEU A 475 -11.41 -1.76 -12.97
N THR A 476 -11.90 -2.27 -14.09
CA THR A 476 -11.52 -1.75 -15.41
C THR A 476 -11.94 -0.29 -15.56
N HIS A 477 -13.11 0.08 -15.07
CA HIS A 477 -13.55 1.48 -15.02
C HIS A 477 -12.63 2.32 -14.12
N ILE A 478 -12.33 1.86 -12.90
CA ILE A 478 -11.43 2.53 -11.94
C ILE A 478 -10.03 2.73 -12.54
N PHE A 479 -9.52 1.74 -13.26
CA PHE A 479 -8.18 1.78 -13.85
C PHE A 479 -8.15 2.31 -15.29
N ARG A 480 -9.27 2.81 -15.82
CA ARG A 480 -9.36 3.29 -17.19
C ARG A 480 -8.22 4.24 -17.59
N HIS A 481 -7.89 5.16 -16.69
CA HIS A 481 -6.77 6.08 -16.90
C HIS A 481 -5.44 5.33 -17.06
N TRP A 482 -5.15 4.38 -16.17
CA TRP A 482 -3.92 3.57 -16.15
C TRP A 482 -3.82 2.60 -17.33
N LEU A 483 -4.95 2.17 -17.86
CA LEU A 483 -5.05 1.29 -19.02
C LEU A 483 -5.02 2.07 -20.34
N GLY A 484 -4.84 3.39 -20.31
CA GLY A 484 -4.83 4.24 -21.50
C GLY A 484 -6.15 4.17 -22.29
N GLY A 485 -7.27 4.02 -21.60
CA GLY A 485 -8.61 3.86 -22.18
C GLY A 485 -8.88 2.49 -22.80
N LYS A 486 -7.93 1.56 -22.74
CA LYS A 486 -8.12 0.19 -23.25
C LYS A 486 -8.91 -0.65 -22.27
N TRP A 487 -9.77 -1.49 -22.79
CA TRP A 487 -10.55 -2.46 -22.01
C TRP A 487 -9.92 -3.86 -22.09
N LEU A 488 -9.92 -4.54 -20.98
CA LEU A 488 -9.43 -5.91 -20.87
C LEU A 488 -10.57 -6.90 -21.12
N GLY A 489 -10.80 -7.23 -22.39
CA GLY A 489 -11.80 -8.18 -22.82
C GLY A 489 -12.95 -7.54 -23.62
N MET A 490 -13.82 -8.38 -24.17
CA MET A 490 -15.04 -7.91 -24.82
C MET A 490 -16.00 -7.39 -23.75
N LEU A 491 -16.32 -6.11 -23.83
CA LEU A 491 -17.42 -5.55 -23.06
C LEU A 491 -18.74 -5.91 -23.74
N PRO A 492 -19.77 -6.25 -22.97
CA PRO A 492 -21.12 -6.29 -23.51
C PRO A 492 -21.49 -4.89 -24.03
N PRO A 493 -22.28 -4.80 -25.12
CA PRO A 493 -22.69 -3.51 -25.71
C PRO A 493 -23.29 -2.52 -24.70
N GLU A 494 -24.02 -3.05 -23.73
CA GLU A 494 -24.63 -2.28 -22.64
C GLU A 494 -23.59 -1.62 -21.70
N ALA A 495 -22.40 -2.22 -21.58
CA ALA A 495 -21.31 -1.65 -20.78
C ALA A 495 -20.52 -0.58 -21.52
N GLU A 496 -20.44 -0.63 -22.85
CA GLU A 496 -19.79 0.41 -23.65
C GLU A 496 -20.52 1.75 -23.55
N SER A 497 -21.86 1.74 -23.56
CA SER A 497 -22.67 2.96 -23.42
C SER A 497 -22.54 3.64 -22.05
N LEU A 498 -22.27 2.87 -20.99
CA LEU A 498 -22.06 3.39 -19.64
C LEU A 498 -20.75 4.10 -19.44
N LEU A 499 -19.77 3.77 -20.25
CA LEU A 499 -18.38 4.14 -20.03
C LEU A 499 -17.95 5.24 -20.99
N SER A 500 -18.79 5.54 -21.98
CA SER A 500 -18.64 6.66 -22.94
C SER A 500 -19.29 7.96 -22.47
N GLY A 501 -19.99 7.97 -21.36
CA GLY A 501 -20.54 9.14 -20.68
C GLY A 501 -19.85 9.43 -19.39
#